data_77751b59b53c99366bb337df4b2563f3
#
_entry.id   77751b59b53c99366bb337df4b2563f3
#
_cell.length_a   1.000
_cell.length_b   1.000
_cell.length_c   1.000
_cell.angle_alpha   90.00
_cell.angle_beta   90.00
_cell.angle_gamma   90.00
#
_symmetry.space_group_name_H-M   'P 1'
#
loop_
_entity.id
_entity.type
_entity.pdbx_description
1 polymer ?
#
loop_
_entity_poly.entity_id
_entity_poly.type
_entity_poly.pdbx_seq_one_letter_code
_entity_poly.pdbx_strand_id
1 'polypeptide(L)' 'MHFEIRGLEKLSFRERQAVVLKESGKSQEQIAKKLHLSPSSVATLLNRAKSKGYEIVCIIPESEMGLGGF' A
#
# COMPACT_ATOMS: atom_id res chain seq x y z
N MET A 1 10.96 2.73 11.85
CA MET A 1 9.96 1.82 11.24
C MET A 1 9.74 2.21 9.80
N HIS A 2 9.73 1.27 8.91
CA HIS A 2 9.39 1.51 7.51
C HIS A 2 8.62 0.32 6.93
N PHE A 3 7.94 0.58 5.82
CA PHE A 3 7.19 -0.44 5.12
C PHE A 3 7.88 -0.82 3.82
N GLU A 4 7.79 -2.09 3.47
CA GLU A 4 8.10 -2.58 2.14
C GLU A 4 6.84 -3.20 1.55
N ILE A 5 6.64 -2.98 0.28
CA ILE A 5 5.57 -3.63 -0.47
C ILE A 5 6.22 -4.61 -1.43
N ARG A 6 5.98 -5.90 -1.22
CA ARG A 6 6.54 -6.97 -2.07
C ARG A 6 5.49 -7.41 -3.07
N GLY A 7 5.94 -7.78 -4.26
CA GLY A 7 5.05 -8.25 -5.30
C GLY A 7 4.48 -7.13 -6.18
N LEU A 8 5.01 -5.91 -6.08
CA LEU A 8 4.56 -4.80 -6.93
C LEU A 8 4.73 -5.08 -8.42
N GLU A 9 5.71 -5.90 -8.77
CA GLU A 9 5.96 -6.27 -10.17
C GLU A 9 4.80 -7.05 -10.80
N LYS A 10 3.94 -7.63 -9.98
CA LYS A 10 2.73 -8.34 -10.45
C LYS A 10 1.59 -7.40 -10.77
N LEU A 11 1.67 -6.15 -10.32
CA LEU A 11 0.58 -5.19 -10.41
C LEU A 11 0.75 -4.29 -11.63
N SER A 12 -0.39 -3.85 -12.19
CA SER A 12 -0.37 -2.81 -13.22
C SER A 12 0.05 -1.48 -12.60
N PHE A 13 0.41 -0.51 -13.43
CA PHE A 13 0.83 0.81 -12.94
C PHE A 13 -0.23 1.47 -12.06
N ARG A 14 -1.49 1.42 -12.48
CA ARG A 14 -2.59 1.99 -11.70
C ARG A 14 -2.84 1.24 -10.39
N GLU A 15 -2.73 -0.07 -10.42
CA GLU A 15 -2.85 -0.88 -9.20
C GLU A 15 -1.75 -0.55 -8.20
N ARG A 16 -0.51 -0.37 -8.68
CA ARG A 16 0.61 0.04 -7.83
C ARG A 16 0.34 1.39 -7.17
N GLN A 17 -0.12 2.37 -7.97
CA GLN A 17 -0.43 3.69 -7.43
C GLN A 17 -1.48 3.61 -6.32
N ALA A 18 -2.56 2.86 -6.55
CA ALA A 18 -3.63 2.71 -5.58
C ALA A 18 -3.12 2.05 -4.29
N VAL A 19 -2.33 0.98 -4.41
CA VAL A 19 -1.79 0.26 -3.26
C VAL A 19 -0.85 1.14 -2.45
N VAL A 20 0.07 1.84 -3.10
CA VAL A 20 1.01 2.72 -2.41
C VAL A 20 0.29 3.83 -1.65
N LEU A 21 -0.72 4.44 -2.26
CA LEU A 21 -1.49 5.48 -1.60
C LEU A 21 -2.30 4.94 -0.42
N LYS A 22 -2.89 3.76 -0.57
CA LYS A 22 -3.63 3.12 0.52
C LYS A 22 -2.72 2.82 1.70
N GLU A 23 -1.57 2.23 1.45
CA GLU A 23 -0.63 1.86 2.51
C GLU A 23 0.05 3.09 3.14
N SER A 24 -0.01 4.23 2.45
CA SER A 24 0.44 5.51 3.01
C SER A 24 -0.62 6.18 3.89
N GLY A 25 -1.76 5.54 4.09
CA GLY A 25 -2.82 6.04 4.96
C GLY A 25 -3.89 6.87 4.27
N LYS A 26 -3.92 6.90 2.94
CA LYS A 26 -4.95 7.65 2.21
C LYS A 26 -6.27 6.88 2.17
N SER A 27 -7.37 7.61 2.29
CA SER A 27 -8.69 7.02 2.12
C SER A 27 -8.96 6.73 0.65
N GLN A 28 -9.96 5.88 0.39
CA GLN A 28 -10.37 5.57 -0.97
C GLN A 28 -10.74 6.83 -1.76
N GLU A 29 -11.41 7.78 -1.11
CA GLU A 29 -11.80 9.06 -1.72
C GLU A 29 -10.59 9.92 -2.07
N GLN A 30 -9.58 9.96 -1.19
CA GLN A 30 -8.34 10.69 -1.43
C GLN A 30 -7.56 10.07 -2.59
N ILE A 31 -7.52 8.75 -2.66
CA ILE A 31 -6.88 8.04 -3.76
C ILE A 31 -7.59 8.36 -5.08
N ALA A 32 -8.91 8.33 -5.08
CA ALA A 32 -9.71 8.66 -6.26
C ALA A 32 -9.39 10.06 -6.76
N LYS A 33 -9.31 11.04 -5.88
CA LYS A 33 -8.96 12.41 -6.26
C LYS A 33 -7.57 12.50 -6.85
N LYS A 34 -6.59 11.84 -6.23
CA LYS A 34 -5.20 11.88 -6.72
C LYS A 34 -5.04 11.22 -8.08
N LEU A 35 -5.76 10.14 -8.32
CA LEU A 35 -5.67 9.39 -9.58
C LEU A 35 -6.67 9.84 -10.63
N HIS A 36 -7.52 10.81 -10.32
CA HIS A 36 -8.59 11.26 -11.21
C HIS A 36 -9.54 10.12 -11.61
N LEU A 37 -9.90 9.31 -10.62
CA LEU A 37 -10.80 8.17 -10.81
C LEU A 37 -11.99 8.29 -9.86
N SER A 38 -13.03 7.49 -10.10
CA SER A 38 -14.12 7.35 -9.15
C SER A 38 -13.70 6.45 -7.98
N PRO A 39 -14.31 6.60 -6.78
CA PRO A 39 -14.03 5.69 -5.67
C PRO A 39 -14.27 4.23 -6.00
N SER A 40 -15.30 3.92 -6.81
CA SER A 40 -15.57 2.55 -7.23
C SER A 40 -14.45 1.98 -8.10
N SER A 41 -13.85 2.81 -8.96
CA SER A 41 -12.70 2.39 -9.76
C SER A 41 -11.49 2.09 -8.88
N VAL A 42 -11.27 2.89 -7.84
CA VAL A 42 -10.21 2.65 -6.85
C VAL A 42 -10.44 1.32 -6.14
N ALA A 43 -11.67 1.04 -5.72
CA ALA A 43 -12.01 -0.23 -5.08
C ALA A 43 -11.70 -1.42 -6.00
N THR A 44 -12.01 -1.30 -7.28
CA THR A 44 -11.70 -2.33 -8.27
C THR A 44 -10.20 -2.56 -8.40
N LEU A 45 -9.42 -1.48 -8.47
CA LEU A 45 -7.95 -1.58 -8.55
C LEU A 45 -7.38 -2.28 -7.32
N LEU A 46 -7.84 -1.92 -6.13
CA LEU A 46 -7.37 -2.52 -4.89
C LEU A 46 -7.75 -4.00 -4.80
N ASN A 47 -8.95 -4.37 -5.23
CA ASN A 47 -9.39 -5.77 -5.25
C ASN A 47 -8.56 -6.60 -6.23
N ARG A 48 -8.27 -6.05 -7.41
CA ARG A 48 -7.40 -6.73 -8.39
C ARG A 48 -6.00 -6.92 -7.85
N ALA A 49 -5.45 -5.89 -7.19
CA ALA A 49 -4.14 -5.98 -6.57
C ALA A 49 -4.10 -7.10 -5.52
N LYS A 50 -5.11 -7.18 -4.66
CA LYS A 50 -5.22 -8.26 -3.68
C LYS A 50 -5.23 -9.64 -4.34
N SER A 51 -5.99 -9.78 -5.41
CA SER A 51 -6.08 -11.05 -6.14
C SER A 51 -4.73 -11.47 -6.74
N LYS A 52 -3.92 -10.51 -7.13
CA LYS A 52 -2.58 -10.78 -7.68
C LYS A 52 -1.56 -11.12 -6.60
N GLY A 53 -1.85 -10.81 -5.35
CA GLY A 53 -1.03 -11.23 -4.21
C GLY A 53 0.19 -10.38 -3.95
N TYR A 54 0.02 -9.18 -3.43
CA TYR A 54 1.12 -8.40 -2.89
C TYR A 54 1.18 -8.58 -1.37
N GLU A 55 2.34 -8.27 -0.78
CA GLU A 55 2.55 -8.36 0.66
C GLU A 55 3.03 -7.03 1.22
N ILE A 56 2.55 -6.71 2.40
CA ILE A 56 3.04 -5.57 3.16
C ILE A 56 3.95 -6.10 4.27
N VAL A 57 5.19 -5.63 4.28
CA VAL A 57 6.17 -5.99 5.30
C VAL A 57 6.51 -4.74 6.09
N CYS A 58 6.31 -4.81 7.40
CA CYS A 58 6.64 -3.71 8.30
C CYS A 58 7.93 -4.07 9.03
N ILE A 59 8.97 -3.26 8.87
CA ILE A 59 10.25 -3.45 9.51
C ILE A 59 10.37 -2.46 10.66
N ILE A 60 10.51 -2.99 11.87
CA ILE A 60 10.62 -2.18 13.09
C ILE A 60 11.99 -2.42 13.71
N PRO A 61 12.89 -1.41 13.74
CA PRO A 61 14.18 -1.55 14.41
C PRO A 61 14.01 -1.80 15.91
N GLU A 62 14.94 -2.52 16.50
CA GLU A 62 14.91 -2.83 17.94
C GLU A 62 14.75 -1.57 18.79
N SER A 63 15.41 -0.48 18.43
CA SER A 63 15.33 0.79 19.16
C SER A 63 13.90 1.33 19.25
N GLU A 64 13.08 1.13 18.21
CA GLU A 64 11.70 1.58 18.21
C GLU A 64 10.79 0.65 19.03
N MET A 65 11.23 -0.57 19.27
CA MET A 65 10.51 -1.52 20.12
C MET A 65 10.90 -1.40 21.58
N GLY A 66 11.77 -0.46 21.92
CA GLY A 66 12.27 -0.33 23.28
C GLY A 66 13.29 -1.40 23.67
N LEU A 67 13.88 -2.07 22.71
CA LEU A 67 14.85 -3.14 22.93
C LEU A 67 16.31 -2.66 22.79
N GLY A 68 16.49 -1.43 22.41
CA GLY A 68 17.83 -0.88 22.28
C GLY A 68 18.56 -0.82 23.62
N GLY A 69 19.85 -1.08 23.61
CA GLY A 69 20.66 -1.04 24.82
C GLY A 69 20.84 -2.39 25.51
N PHE A 70 20.29 -3.45 24.96
CA PHE A 70 20.54 -4.79 25.46
C PHE A 70 21.93 -5.29 25.12
#